data_92063fea66448c3b810925516cab35cf
#
_entry.id   92063fea66448c3b810925516cab35cf
#
_cell.length_a   1.000
_cell.length_b   1.000
_cell.length_c   1.000
_cell.angle_alpha   90.00
_cell.angle_beta   90.00
_cell.angle_gamma   90.00
#
_symmetry.space_group_name_H-M   'P 1'
#
loop_
_entity.id
_entity.type
_entity.pdbx_description
1 polymer ?
#
loop_
_entity_poly.entity_id
_entity_poly.type
_entity_poly.pdbx_seq_one_letter_code
_entity_poly.pdbx_strand_id
1 'polypeptide(L)'
;MRKRILDVAIDYARDHKYDRGLAACVCAVIFIGGRVISVGYNTKGRDSGLQRRYRTNPHCCSIHAEVAAVLNVRRKIDLTGAKVVVVRRFRDDSAKNPKLVMARPCAMCQAVLYSYGLKRAVYTITNDEYGVMNLTDPRRDDKGNPSFDENTSGDVSSTHDEDE
;
A
#
# COMPACT_ATOMS: atom_id res chain seq x y z
N MET A 1 -3.35 -25.82 -13.06
CA MET A 1 -2.91 -24.46 -13.43
C MET A 1 -2.67 -23.68 -12.14
N ARG A 2 -1.43 -23.25 -11.89
CA ARG A 2 -1.16 -22.43 -10.70
C ARG A 2 -1.90 -21.09 -10.88
N LYS A 3 -2.85 -20.79 -10.00
CA LYS A 3 -3.44 -19.45 -9.92
C LYS A 3 -2.29 -18.44 -9.89
N ARG A 4 -2.33 -17.43 -10.73
CA ARG A 4 -1.35 -16.35 -10.67
C ARG A 4 -1.46 -15.68 -9.31
N ILE A 5 -0.35 -15.22 -8.75
CA ILE A 5 -0.35 -14.53 -7.44
C ILE A 5 -1.31 -13.34 -7.40
N LEU A 6 -1.54 -12.70 -8.55
CA LEU A 6 -2.51 -11.62 -8.70
C LEU A 6 -3.95 -12.11 -8.46
N ASP A 7 -4.34 -13.26 -9.05
CA ASP A 7 -5.69 -13.81 -8.89
C ASP A 7 -5.95 -14.17 -7.41
N VAL A 8 -4.94 -14.72 -6.73
CA VAL A 8 -5.02 -15.01 -5.30
C VAL A 8 -5.24 -13.72 -4.48
N ALA A 9 -4.51 -12.66 -4.78
CA ALA A 9 -4.67 -11.39 -4.08
C ALA A 9 -6.03 -10.73 -4.37
N ILE A 10 -6.56 -10.88 -5.60
CA ILE A 10 -7.91 -10.42 -5.96
C ILE A 10 -8.97 -11.19 -5.18
N ASP A 11 -8.82 -12.51 -5.02
CA ASP A 11 -9.73 -13.32 -4.21
C ASP A 11 -9.77 -12.83 -2.76
N TYR A 12 -8.61 -12.55 -2.14
CA TYR A 12 -8.55 -11.96 -0.80
C TYR A 12 -9.24 -10.60 -0.71
N ALA A 13 -9.00 -9.73 -1.69
CA ALA A 13 -9.64 -8.41 -1.73
C ALA A 13 -11.16 -8.52 -1.90
N ARG A 14 -11.64 -9.46 -2.72
CA ARG A 14 -13.06 -9.69 -2.96
C ARG A 14 -13.77 -10.22 -1.73
N ASP A 15 -13.18 -11.17 -1.03
CA ASP A 15 -13.83 -11.89 0.06
C ASP A 15 -13.80 -11.10 1.39
N HIS A 16 -13.03 -10.03 1.46
CA HIS A 16 -12.92 -9.18 2.65
C HIS A 16 -14.11 -8.23 2.80
N LYS A 17 -14.73 -8.25 3.98
CA LYS A 17 -15.70 -7.23 4.38
C LYS A 17 -14.93 -5.98 4.81
N TYR A 18 -14.89 -4.98 3.96
CA TYR A 18 -14.19 -3.74 4.29
C TYR A 18 -14.96 -2.84 5.25
N ASP A 19 -14.23 -2.00 5.96
CA ASP A 19 -14.80 -0.98 6.84
C ASP A 19 -15.52 0.10 6.00
N ARG A 20 -16.82 0.32 6.26
CA ARG A 20 -17.65 1.30 5.56
C ARG A 20 -17.15 2.74 5.71
N GLY A 21 -16.29 3.00 6.70
CA GLY A 21 -15.66 4.31 6.89
C GLY A 21 -14.54 4.64 5.92
N LEU A 22 -14.12 3.68 5.07
CA LEU A 22 -13.04 3.85 4.11
C LEU A 22 -13.58 4.14 2.70
N ALA A 23 -12.83 4.92 1.92
CA ALA A 23 -13.19 5.25 0.53
C ALA A 23 -13.02 4.04 -0.41
N ALA A 24 -12.12 3.13 -0.10
CA ALA A 24 -11.86 1.93 -0.88
C ALA A 24 -11.32 0.82 0.02
N CYS A 25 -11.47 -0.42 -0.40
CA CYS A 25 -10.80 -1.56 0.21
C CYS A 25 -9.48 -1.79 -0.51
N VAL A 26 -8.39 -1.76 0.25
CA VAL A 26 -7.06 -2.13 -0.23
C VAL A 26 -6.62 -3.40 0.48
N CYS A 27 -6.12 -4.35 -0.29
CA CYS A 27 -5.58 -5.61 0.19
C CYS A 27 -4.12 -5.71 -0.29
N ALA A 28 -3.22 -6.04 0.60
CA ALA A 28 -1.84 -6.37 0.28
C ALA A 28 -1.53 -7.80 0.69
N VAL A 29 -0.98 -8.59 -0.22
CA VAL A 29 -0.61 -9.98 0.03
C VAL A 29 0.87 -10.16 -0.23
N ILE A 30 1.60 -10.68 0.76
CA ILE A 30 3.02 -10.97 0.66
C ILE A 30 3.20 -12.44 0.28
N PHE A 31 4.05 -12.70 -0.72
CA PHE A 31 4.34 -14.01 -1.27
C PHE A 31 5.85 -14.33 -1.20
N ILE A 32 6.16 -15.57 -0.84
CA ILE A 32 7.50 -16.17 -1.00
C ILE A 32 7.33 -17.47 -1.79
N GLY A 33 8.04 -17.60 -2.91
CA GLY A 33 7.96 -18.82 -3.75
C GLY A 33 6.56 -19.17 -4.23
N GLY A 34 5.66 -18.17 -4.36
CA GLY A 34 4.27 -18.38 -4.75
C GLY A 34 3.32 -18.78 -3.60
N ARG A 35 3.82 -18.87 -2.37
CA ARG A 35 3.01 -19.11 -1.16
C ARG A 35 2.63 -17.79 -0.52
N VAL A 36 1.39 -17.69 -0.04
CA VAL A 36 0.93 -16.59 0.79
C VAL A 36 1.61 -16.66 2.16
N ILE A 37 2.28 -15.59 2.53
CA ILE A 37 2.96 -15.44 3.83
C ILE A 37 2.11 -14.62 4.78
N SER A 38 1.54 -13.52 4.29
CA SER A 38 0.66 -12.66 5.07
C SER A 38 -0.30 -11.89 4.18
N VAL A 39 -1.38 -11.42 4.79
CA VAL A 39 -2.39 -10.57 4.16
C VAL A 39 -2.62 -9.38 5.08
N GLY A 40 -2.73 -8.20 4.51
CA GLY A 40 -3.07 -6.96 5.20
C GLY A 40 -4.17 -6.22 4.48
N TYR A 41 -5.00 -5.51 5.24
CA TYR A 41 -6.06 -4.65 4.75
C TYR A 41 -5.92 -3.26 5.34
N ASN A 42 -6.32 -2.24 4.59
CA ASN A 42 -6.36 -0.89 5.14
C ASN A 42 -7.43 -0.80 6.24
N THR A 43 -7.11 -0.10 7.33
CA THR A 43 -7.97 0.00 8.52
C THR A 43 -8.04 1.44 9.00
N LYS A 44 -9.26 1.94 9.21
CA LYS A 44 -9.49 3.30 9.71
C LYS A 44 -9.24 3.40 11.22
N GLY A 45 -8.86 4.59 11.66
CA GLY A 45 -8.79 4.95 13.08
C GLY A 45 -7.64 4.30 13.84
N ARG A 46 -6.68 3.70 13.14
CA ARG A 46 -5.47 3.14 13.75
C ARG A 46 -4.23 3.71 13.08
N ASP A 47 -3.19 3.80 13.86
CA ASP A 47 -1.85 4.14 13.39
C ASP A 47 -0.87 3.12 13.98
N SER A 48 0.22 2.86 13.29
CA SER A 48 1.28 1.98 13.76
C SER A 48 2.58 2.74 13.95
N GLY A 49 3.38 2.30 14.93
CA GLY A 49 4.73 2.85 15.12
C GLY A 49 5.60 2.68 13.88
N LEU A 50 5.40 1.58 13.14
CA LEU A 50 6.10 1.34 11.89
C LEU A 50 5.72 2.39 10.83
N GLN A 51 4.43 2.64 10.64
CA GLN A 51 3.95 3.62 9.66
C GLN A 51 4.41 5.04 10.02
N ARG A 52 4.40 5.40 11.30
CA ARG A 52 4.87 6.71 11.77
C ARG A 52 6.33 7.01 11.45
N ARG A 53 7.19 5.99 11.41
CA ARG A 53 8.62 6.18 11.08
C ARG A 53 8.85 6.61 9.64
N TYR A 54 7.94 6.29 8.74
CA TYR A 54 8.12 6.45 7.29
C TYR A 54 7.14 7.46 6.67
N ARG A 55 6.11 7.86 7.42
CA ARG A 55 5.12 8.79 6.88
C ARG A 55 5.70 10.20 6.71
N THR A 56 5.28 10.83 5.63
CA THR A 56 5.52 12.24 5.36
C THR A 56 4.33 13.12 5.74
N ASN A 57 3.11 12.54 5.76
CA ASN A 57 1.88 13.23 6.16
C ASN A 57 1.52 12.92 7.62
N PRO A 58 1.56 13.91 8.54
CA PRO A 58 1.23 13.72 9.94
C PRO A 58 -0.25 13.39 10.18
N HIS A 59 -1.13 13.69 9.23
CA HIS A 59 -2.58 13.48 9.34
C HIS A 59 -3.07 12.12 8.83
N CYS A 60 -2.15 11.18 8.54
CA CYS A 60 -2.53 9.83 8.16
C CYS A 60 -3.16 9.12 9.36
N CYS A 61 -4.46 8.89 9.31
CA CYS A 61 -5.27 8.30 10.39
C CYS A 61 -5.70 6.86 10.14
N SER A 62 -5.09 6.19 9.16
CA SER A 62 -5.38 4.80 8.83
C SER A 62 -4.09 4.00 8.64
N ILE A 63 -4.13 2.71 8.96
CA ILE A 63 -3.05 1.80 8.58
C ILE A 63 -3.25 1.43 7.11
N HIS A 64 -2.19 1.55 6.31
CA HIS A 64 -2.20 1.09 4.93
C HIS A 64 -2.10 -0.43 4.86
N ALA A 65 -2.68 -1.03 3.83
CA ALA A 65 -2.73 -2.48 3.68
C ALA A 65 -1.34 -3.12 3.62
N GLU A 66 -0.39 -2.48 2.97
CA GLU A 66 0.99 -2.95 2.84
C GLU A 66 1.70 -2.98 4.20
N VAL A 67 1.50 -1.96 5.01
CA VAL A 67 2.03 -1.91 6.39
C VAL A 67 1.38 -2.99 7.24
N ALA A 68 0.05 -3.16 7.15
CA ALA A 68 -0.66 -4.22 7.84
C ALA A 68 -0.15 -5.61 7.43
N ALA A 69 0.11 -5.84 6.14
CA ALA A 69 0.66 -7.10 5.65
C ALA A 69 2.03 -7.41 6.26
N VAL A 70 2.92 -6.42 6.37
CA VAL A 70 4.22 -6.57 7.04
C VAL A 70 4.05 -6.88 8.53
N LEU A 71 3.17 -6.17 9.23
CA LEU A 71 2.91 -6.37 10.66
C LEU A 71 2.29 -7.75 10.96
N ASN A 72 1.55 -8.32 10.02
CA ASN A 72 0.92 -9.63 10.13
C ASN A 72 1.86 -10.81 9.83
N VAL A 73 3.08 -10.53 9.38
CA VAL A 73 4.08 -11.60 9.16
C VAL A 73 4.45 -12.23 10.50
N ARG A 74 4.42 -13.54 10.56
CA ARG A 74 4.88 -14.28 11.75
C ARG A 74 6.34 -13.95 12.05
N ARG A 75 6.65 -13.76 13.32
CA ARG A 75 8.03 -13.53 13.78
C ARG A 75 8.95 -14.60 13.20
N LYS A 76 10.15 -14.21 12.77
CA LYS A 76 11.21 -15.05 12.22
C LYS A 76 11.09 -15.39 10.73
N ILE A 77 10.11 -14.90 9.99
CA ILE A 77 10.09 -15.07 8.55
C ILE A 77 10.92 -13.94 7.93
N ASP A 78 11.97 -14.32 7.19
CA ASP A 78 12.76 -13.39 6.39
C ASP A 78 11.98 -13.05 5.10
N LEU A 79 11.71 -11.76 4.88
CA LEU A 79 11.01 -11.26 3.71
C LEU A 79 11.95 -10.88 2.56
N THR A 80 13.26 -11.11 2.70
CA THR A 80 14.22 -10.80 1.65
C THR A 80 13.86 -11.53 0.35
N GLY A 81 13.62 -10.75 -0.72
CA GLY A 81 13.21 -11.29 -2.02
C GLY A 81 11.74 -11.67 -2.13
N ALA A 82 10.94 -11.46 -1.09
CA ALA A 82 9.49 -11.61 -1.17
C ALA A 82 8.88 -10.60 -2.15
N LYS A 83 7.69 -10.92 -2.65
CA LYS A 83 6.88 -10.06 -3.51
C LYS A 83 5.63 -9.64 -2.77
N VAL A 84 5.20 -8.42 -2.98
CA VAL A 84 3.88 -7.96 -2.53
C VAL A 84 2.97 -7.75 -3.74
N VAL A 85 1.72 -8.14 -3.59
CA VAL A 85 0.65 -7.83 -4.56
C VAL A 85 -0.36 -6.94 -3.87
N VAL A 86 -0.64 -5.77 -4.43
CA VAL A 86 -1.57 -4.80 -3.88
C VAL A 86 -2.77 -4.67 -4.79
N VAL A 87 -3.93 -4.87 -4.22
CA VAL A 87 -5.23 -4.81 -4.92
C VAL A 87 -6.09 -3.76 -4.26
N ARG A 88 -6.68 -2.89 -5.06
CA ARG A 88 -7.65 -1.91 -4.60
C ARG A 88 -8.95 -2.10 -5.34
N ARG A 89 -10.04 -2.27 -4.59
CA ARG A 89 -11.39 -2.29 -5.14
C ARG A 89 -12.17 -1.06 -4.72
N PHE A 90 -13.07 -0.65 -5.58
CA PHE A 90 -13.94 0.49 -5.34
C PHE A 90 -15.03 0.14 -4.31
N ARG A 91 -15.59 1.16 -3.64
CA ARG A 91 -16.48 1.01 -2.49
C ARG A 91 -17.82 0.32 -2.82
N ASP A 92 -18.38 0.59 -4.00
CA ASP A 92 -19.77 0.24 -4.33
C ASP A 92 -19.90 -1.10 -5.08
N ASP A 93 -18.92 -1.97 -4.93
CA ASP A 93 -18.91 -3.18 -5.71
C ASP A 93 -19.68 -4.33 -5.09
N SER A 94 -20.45 -5.00 -5.94
CA SER A 94 -20.89 -6.35 -5.63
C SER A 94 -19.66 -7.26 -5.45
N ALA A 95 -19.65 -8.07 -4.40
CA ALA A 95 -18.54 -8.98 -4.12
C ALA A 95 -18.23 -9.95 -5.28
N LYS A 96 -19.16 -10.12 -6.22
CA LYS A 96 -18.99 -11.04 -7.36
C LYS A 96 -18.04 -10.50 -8.45
N ASN A 97 -18.11 -9.22 -8.74
CA ASN A 97 -17.28 -8.57 -9.78
C ASN A 97 -16.76 -7.22 -9.28
N PRO A 98 -15.71 -7.21 -8.44
CA PRO A 98 -15.19 -5.97 -7.91
C PRO A 98 -14.57 -5.12 -9.02
N LYS A 99 -14.90 -3.82 -9.03
CA LYS A 99 -14.20 -2.85 -9.85
C LYS A 99 -12.83 -2.58 -9.25
N LEU A 100 -11.79 -3.05 -9.91
CA LEU A 100 -10.41 -2.80 -9.50
C LEU A 100 -9.94 -1.44 -10.01
N VAL A 101 -9.18 -0.76 -9.18
CA VAL A 101 -8.61 0.56 -9.48
C VAL A 101 -7.13 0.61 -9.11
N MET A 102 -6.48 1.73 -9.41
CA MET A 102 -5.06 1.95 -9.17
C MET A 102 -4.69 1.69 -7.71
N ALA A 103 -3.80 0.75 -7.48
CA ALA A 103 -3.31 0.32 -6.17
C ALA A 103 -1.79 0.48 -6.00
N ARG A 104 -1.17 1.39 -6.74
CA ARG A 104 0.28 1.62 -6.63
C ARG A 104 0.65 2.01 -5.19
N PRO A 105 1.60 1.33 -4.54
CA PRO A 105 2.08 1.70 -3.22
C PRO A 105 2.56 3.15 -3.17
N CYS A 106 2.12 3.89 -2.15
CA CYS A 106 2.61 5.25 -1.91
C CYS A 106 4.07 5.23 -1.43
N ALA A 107 4.73 6.39 -1.44
CA ALA A 107 6.14 6.50 -1.06
C ALA A 107 6.45 5.94 0.33
N MET A 108 5.57 6.19 1.30
CA MET A 108 5.70 5.62 2.65
C MET A 108 5.66 4.09 2.64
N CYS A 109 4.69 3.48 1.95
CA CYS A 109 4.57 2.03 1.85
C CYS A 109 5.76 1.42 1.09
N GLN A 110 6.25 2.07 0.04
CA GLN A 110 7.45 1.64 -0.67
C GLN A 110 8.67 1.58 0.27
N ALA A 111 8.87 2.62 1.09
CA ALA A 111 9.97 2.66 2.06
C ALA A 111 9.85 1.57 3.12
N VAL A 112 8.64 1.33 3.65
CA VAL A 112 8.39 0.25 4.60
C VAL A 112 8.71 -1.10 3.97
N LEU A 113 8.13 -1.42 2.83
CA LEU A 113 8.33 -2.70 2.14
C LEU A 113 9.81 -2.93 1.82
N TYR A 114 10.49 -1.91 1.30
CA TYR A 114 11.91 -1.98 0.99
C TYR A 114 12.76 -2.25 2.25
N SER A 115 12.45 -1.61 3.37
CA SER A 115 13.18 -1.81 4.63
C SER A 115 13.10 -3.25 5.17
N TYR A 116 12.07 -4.01 4.78
CA TYR A 116 11.91 -5.43 5.10
C TYR A 116 12.48 -6.38 4.03
N GLY A 117 13.16 -5.84 3.01
CA GLY A 117 13.84 -6.63 1.99
C GLY A 117 12.99 -7.03 0.79
N LEU A 118 11.74 -6.55 0.70
CA LEU A 118 10.93 -6.74 -0.50
C LEU A 118 11.50 -5.87 -1.63
N LYS A 119 11.62 -6.44 -2.83
CA LYS A 119 12.22 -5.75 -3.98
C LYS A 119 11.23 -5.43 -5.08
N ARG A 120 10.06 -6.05 -5.07
CA ARG A 120 9.08 -5.91 -6.15
C ARG A 120 7.66 -5.87 -5.63
N ALA A 121 6.88 -4.93 -6.17
CA ALA A 121 5.45 -4.86 -5.98
C ALA A 121 4.73 -5.06 -7.31
N VAL A 122 3.63 -5.81 -7.27
CA VAL A 122 2.63 -5.92 -8.33
C VAL A 122 1.38 -5.23 -7.82
N TYR A 123 0.70 -4.46 -8.65
CA TYR A 123 -0.49 -3.73 -8.21
C TYR A 123 -1.53 -3.63 -9.32
N THR A 124 -2.80 -3.57 -8.96
CA THR A 124 -3.89 -3.38 -9.92
C THR A 124 -3.89 -1.95 -10.47
N ILE A 125 -4.25 -1.81 -11.73
CA ILE A 125 -4.52 -0.54 -12.41
C ILE A 125 -6.00 -0.49 -12.75
N THR A 126 -6.52 -1.52 -13.42
CA THR A 126 -7.92 -1.77 -13.72
C THR A 126 -8.22 -3.26 -13.52
N ASN A 127 -9.40 -3.72 -13.92
CA ASN A 127 -9.74 -5.16 -13.90
C ASN A 127 -8.85 -5.99 -14.85
N ASP A 128 -8.36 -5.37 -15.92
CA ASP A 128 -7.63 -6.05 -16.99
C ASP A 128 -6.14 -5.71 -17.00
N GLU A 129 -5.74 -4.68 -16.25
CA GLU A 129 -4.37 -4.16 -16.24
C GLU A 129 -3.77 -4.19 -14.84
N TYR A 130 -2.50 -4.53 -14.79
CA TYR A 130 -1.68 -4.46 -13.57
C TYR A 130 -0.31 -3.85 -13.87
N GLY A 131 0.25 -3.20 -12.85
CA GLY A 131 1.60 -2.65 -12.89
C GLY A 131 2.57 -3.50 -12.08
N VAL A 132 3.84 -3.40 -12.45
CA VAL A 132 4.95 -3.98 -11.69
C VAL A 132 5.96 -2.87 -11.44
N MET A 133 6.44 -2.75 -10.21
CA MET A 133 7.48 -1.79 -9.87
C MET A 133 8.57 -2.43 -9.03
N ASN A 134 9.78 -1.94 -9.21
CA ASN A 134 10.85 -2.20 -8.26
C ASN A 134 10.68 -1.28 -7.07
N LEU A 135 10.77 -1.85 -5.87
CA LEU A 135 10.75 -1.08 -4.64
C LEU A 135 12.13 -0.48 -4.41
N THR A 136 12.14 0.79 -4.08
CA THR A 136 13.34 1.56 -3.70
C THR A 136 13.04 2.30 -2.41
N ASP A 137 14.06 2.75 -1.71
CA ASP A 137 13.84 3.71 -0.62
C ASP A 137 13.72 5.11 -1.24
N PRO A 138 12.51 5.67 -1.37
CA PRO A 138 12.32 6.98 -1.99
C PRO A 138 12.96 8.14 -1.20
N ARG A 139 13.47 7.86 0.00
CA ARG A 139 14.21 8.84 0.83
C ARG A 139 15.70 8.88 0.48
N ARG A 140 16.15 8.04 -0.45
CA ARG A 140 17.54 8.00 -0.89
C ARG A 140 17.61 8.16 -2.39
N ASP A 141 18.60 8.94 -2.83
CA ASP A 141 18.96 9.01 -4.24
C ASP A 141 19.57 7.68 -4.73
N ASP A 142 19.80 7.56 -6.04
CA ASP A 142 20.41 6.38 -6.65
C ASP A 142 21.84 6.09 -6.12
N LYS A 143 22.43 7.04 -5.39
CA LYS A 143 23.74 6.93 -4.75
C LYS A 143 23.65 6.58 -3.27
N GLY A 144 22.44 6.38 -2.74
CA GLY A 144 22.19 6.05 -1.35
C GLY A 144 22.21 7.25 -0.39
N ASN A 145 22.26 8.48 -0.90
CA ASN A 145 22.18 9.69 -0.08
C ASN A 145 20.72 10.02 0.24
N PRO A 146 20.40 10.64 1.40
CA PRO A 146 19.07 11.11 1.71
C PRO A 146 18.60 12.12 0.67
N SER A 147 17.53 11.81 -0.06
CA SER A 147 16.86 12.77 -0.94
C SER A 147 15.79 13.50 -0.13
N PHE A 148 16.08 14.68 0.32
CA PHE A 148 15.08 15.61 0.84
C PHE A 148 14.61 16.47 -0.33
N ASP A 149 13.45 16.17 -0.86
CA ASP A 149 12.73 17.13 -1.71
C ASP A 149 12.22 18.24 -0.81
N GLU A 150 12.97 19.35 -0.74
CA GLU A 150 12.60 20.58 -0.04
C GLU A 150 11.39 21.31 -0.67
N ASN A 151 10.72 20.72 -1.66
CA ASN A 151 9.68 21.36 -2.46
C ASN A 151 8.27 20.82 -2.24
N THR A 152 7.87 20.53 -1.00
CA THR A 152 6.45 20.33 -0.67
C THR A 152 5.94 21.29 0.40
N SER A 153 6.50 22.47 0.50
CA SER A 153 5.84 23.63 1.10
C SER A 153 4.95 24.28 0.05
N GLY A 154 3.83 23.65 -0.27
CA GLY A 154 2.74 24.27 -1.01
C GLY A 154 2.19 25.42 -0.18
N ASP A 155 2.49 26.60 -0.64
CA ASP A 155 1.98 27.89 -0.20
C ASP A 155 0.46 27.88 -0.29
N VAL A 156 -0.22 27.70 0.84
CA VAL A 156 -1.65 27.97 0.96
C VAL A 156 -1.79 29.41 1.36
N SER A 157 -1.78 30.31 0.38
CA SER A 157 -2.21 31.68 0.56
C SER A 157 -3.68 31.69 0.89
N SER A 158 -4.00 31.82 2.16
CA SER A 158 -5.34 32.20 2.65
C SER A 158 -5.56 33.67 2.30
N THR A 159 -6.31 33.95 1.25
CA THR A 159 -6.93 35.24 1.05
C THR A 159 -8.16 35.31 1.96
N HIS A 160 -8.01 36.01 3.08
CA HIS A 160 -9.11 36.60 3.78
C HIS A 160 -9.57 37.81 2.97
N ASP A 161 -10.72 37.71 2.34
CA ASP A 161 -11.50 38.89 1.95
C ASP A 161 -12.42 39.22 3.11
N GLU A 162 -12.05 40.26 3.84
CA GLU A 162 -12.98 41.07 4.65
C GLU A 162 -13.70 42.00 3.69
N ASP A 163 -15.01 41.93 3.63
CA ASP A 163 -15.85 43.04 3.18
C ASP A 163 -17.14 43.05 3.95
N GLU A 164 -17.33 44.18 4.66
CA GLU A 164 -18.45 44.97 5.10
C GLU A 164 -19.84 44.31 5.25
#